data_2a15db7030ff5bfe13f6ee2c179474ae
#
_entry.id   2a15db7030ff5bfe13f6ee2c179474ae
#
_cell.length_a   1.000
_cell.length_b   1.000
_cell.length_c   1.000
_cell.angle_alpha   90.00
_cell.angle_beta   90.00
_cell.angle_gamma   90.00
#
_symmetry.space_group_name_H-M   'P 1'
#
loop_
_entity.id
_entity.type
_entity.pdbx_description
1 polymer ?
#
loop_
_entity_poly.entity_id
_entity_poly.type
_entity_poly.pdbx_seq_one_letter_code
_entity_poly.pdbx_strand_id
1 'polypeptide(L)'
;SRTAREVVGIDYSQAFIDAANGMRAAGTARVSRLEEASLQSELEVAVPRGVCPERITFEQGDAMDLRGDLGNFDRVLAANLLCRLREPAKLLARLPDLVKPGGELVLTTPCTWLEEFTPPANWPAADTSAWLKSELDESFELTAEHDEPFLIRETARKFQWTVAMLTVWRRR
;
A
#
# COMPACT_ATOMS: atom_id res chain seq x y z
N SER A 1 -3.29 12.35 -8.30
CA SER A 1 -4.31 12.71 -7.31
C SER A 1 -5.37 13.64 -7.91
N ARG A 2 -6.64 13.47 -7.50
CA ARG A 2 -7.72 14.38 -7.91
C ARG A 2 -7.95 15.49 -6.88
N THR A 3 -7.77 15.17 -5.60
CA THR A 3 -8.11 16.07 -4.48
C THR A 3 -6.91 16.46 -3.62
N ALA A 4 -5.93 15.58 -3.44
CA ALA A 4 -4.75 15.89 -2.65
C ALA A 4 -3.88 16.95 -3.34
N ARG A 5 -3.26 17.83 -2.55
CA ARG A 5 -2.32 18.84 -3.02
C ARG A 5 -0.99 18.22 -3.41
N GLU A 6 -0.60 17.18 -2.69
CA GLU A 6 0.63 16.44 -2.89
C GLU A 6 0.39 14.95 -2.56
N VAL A 7 1.06 14.07 -3.28
CA VAL A 7 1.04 12.62 -3.03
C VAL A 7 2.46 12.11 -3.19
N VAL A 8 2.93 11.37 -2.19
CA VAL A 8 4.20 10.64 -2.25
C VAL A 8 3.86 9.15 -2.25
N GLY A 9 4.27 8.45 -3.30
CA GLY A 9 4.17 7.00 -3.41
C GLY A 9 5.55 6.38 -3.25
N ILE A 10 5.65 5.40 -2.34
CA ILE A 10 6.91 4.72 -2.04
C ILE A 10 6.73 3.23 -2.31
N ASP A 11 7.67 2.63 -2.99
CA ASP A 11 7.74 1.19 -3.20
C ASP A 11 9.19 0.70 -3.11
N TYR A 12 9.37 -0.53 -2.64
CA TYR A 12 10.70 -1.14 -2.56
C TYR A 12 11.27 -1.46 -3.95
N SER A 13 10.39 -1.79 -4.90
CA SER A 13 10.77 -2.18 -6.25
C SER A 13 11.07 -0.96 -7.13
N GLN A 14 12.32 -0.77 -7.52
CA GLN A 14 12.70 0.25 -8.48
C GLN A 14 11.94 0.10 -9.81
N ALA A 15 11.70 -1.13 -10.26
CA ALA A 15 10.94 -1.38 -11.49
C ALA A 15 9.49 -0.86 -11.41
N PHE A 16 8.85 -0.97 -10.24
CA PHE A 16 7.51 -0.39 -10.04
C PHE A 16 7.56 1.14 -9.99
N ILE A 17 8.59 1.71 -9.37
CA ILE A 17 8.80 3.17 -9.36
C ILE A 17 9.04 3.71 -10.77
N ASP A 18 9.86 3.03 -11.57
CA ASP A 18 10.12 3.42 -12.97
C ASP A 18 8.84 3.35 -13.81
N ALA A 19 8.05 2.28 -13.66
CA ALA A 19 6.76 2.14 -14.34
C ALA A 19 5.76 3.23 -13.92
N ALA A 20 5.68 3.53 -12.62
CA ALA A 20 4.81 4.57 -12.07
C ALA A 20 5.21 5.97 -12.59
N ASN A 21 6.51 6.28 -12.61
CA ASN A 21 7.04 7.52 -13.15
C ASN A 21 6.82 7.62 -14.67
N GLY A 22 7.00 6.54 -15.42
CA GLY A 22 6.69 6.45 -16.84
C GLY A 22 5.21 6.72 -17.12
N MET A 23 4.30 6.08 -16.38
CA MET A 23 2.86 6.32 -16.47
C MET A 23 2.50 7.76 -16.10
N ARG A 24 3.10 8.31 -15.06
CA ARG A 24 2.89 9.70 -14.62
C ARG A 24 3.30 10.70 -15.71
N ALA A 25 4.43 10.46 -16.36
CA ALA A 25 4.98 11.36 -17.37
C ALA A 25 4.22 11.30 -18.72
N ALA A 26 3.88 10.08 -19.17
CA ALA A 26 3.26 9.84 -20.48
C ALA A 26 1.72 9.89 -20.44
N GLY A 27 1.10 9.73 -19.28
CA GLY A 27 -0.35 9.60 -19.14
C GLY A 27 -0.91 8.24 -19.57
N THR A 28 -0.13 7.44 -20.31
CA THR A 28 -0.48 6.09 -20.76
C THR A 28 0.71 5.15 -20.65
N ALA A 29 0.45 3.86 -20.60
CA ALA A 29 1.47 2.82 -20.72
C ALA A 29 0.92 1.61 -21.49
N ARG A 30 1.80 0.89 -22.17
CA ARG A 30 1.50 -0.44 -22.73
C ARG A 30 1.96 -1.50 -21.75
N VAL A 31 1.07 -2.46 -21.48
CA VAL A 31 1.34 -3.59 -20.60
C VAL A 31 1.02 -4.89 -21.34
N SER A 32 1.87 -5.88 -21.16
CA SER A 32 1.64 -7.19 -21.74
C SER A 32 0.76 -8.02 -20.80
N ARG A 33 -0.27 -8.67 -21.34
CA ARG A 33 -1.14 -9.59 -20.62
C ARG A 33 -0.99 -10.99 -21.17
N LEU A 34 -0.71 -11.94 -20.29
CA LEU A 34 -0.71 -13.35 -20.65
C LEU A 34 -2.13 -13.82 -21.00
N GLU A 35 -2.32 -14.35 -22.18
CA GLU A 35 -3.58 -14.90 -22.65
C GLU A 35 -3.64 -16.42 -22.42
N GLU A 36 -2.69 -17.15 -22.99
CA GLU A 36 -2.62 -18.60 -22.92
C GLU A 36 -1.21 -19.08 -23.26
N ALA A 37 -0.65 -19.99 -22.48
CA ALA A 37 0.71 -20.52 -22.65
C ALA A 37 1.75 -19.38 -22.80
N SER A 38 2.33 -19.17 -23.98
CA SER A 38 3.24 -18.07 -24.29
C SER A 38 2.59 -16.92 -25.07
N LEU A 39 1.28 -17.05 -25.41
CA LEU A 39 0.57 -16.01 -26.13
C LEU A 39 0.27 -14.83 -25.24
N GLN A 40 0.64 -13.64 -25.67
CA GLN A 40 0.44 -12.38 -24.97
C GLN A 40 -0.32 -11.39 -25.86
N SER A 41 -1.07 -10.51 -25.22
CA SER A 41 -1.68 -9.35 -25.87
C SER A 41 -1.18 -8.06 -25.21
N GLU A 42 -1.04 -7.01 -26.03
CA GLU A 42 -0.75 -5.66 -25.56
C GLU A 42 -2.02 -4.96 -25.13
N LEU A 43 -2.00 -4.36 -23.96
CA LEU A 43 -3.06 -3.50 -23.46
C LEU A 43 -2.52 -2.09 -23.25
N GLU A 44 -3.27 -1.09 -23.69
CA GLU A 44 -3.01 0.29 -23.34
C GLU A 44 -3.81 0.63 -22.08
N VAL A 45 -3.11 1.11 -21.06
CA VAL A 45 -3.70 1.62 -19.82
C VAL A 45 -3.44 3.12 -19.72
N ALA A 46 -4.38 3.86 -19.18
CA ALA A 46 -4.29 5.31 -19.09
C ALA A 46 -4.52 5.81 -17.66
N VAL A 47 -3.86 6.91 -17.33
CA VAL A 47 -4.12 7.64 -16.09
C VAL A 47 -5.59 8.12 -16.10
N PRO A 48 -6.36 7.89 -15.03
CA PRO A 48 -7.75 8.31 -14.96
C PRO A 48 -7.90 9.84 -15.15
N ARG A 49 -8.99 10.25 -15.80
CA ARG A 49 -9.28 11.68 -16.01
C ARG A 49 -9.37 12.44 -14.69
N GLY A 50 -8.85 13.66 -14.66
CA GLY A 50 -8.86 14.55 -13.50
C GLY A 50 -7.75 14.28 -12.48
N VAL A 51 -6.83 13.38 -12.78
CA VAL A 51 -5.58 13.26 -12.02
C VAL A 51 -4.64 14.38 -12.42
N CYS A 52 -3.95 14.96 -11.43
CA CYS A 52 -2.91 15.98 -11.61
C CYS A 52 -1.53 15.30 -11.39
N PRO A 53 -0.84 14.87 -12.45
CA PRO A 53 0.41 14.12 -12.33
C PRO A 53 1.54 14.91 -11.65
N GLU A 54 1.53 16.24 -11.80
CA GLU A 54 2.49 17.16 -11.20
C GLU A 54 2.46 17.19 -9.67
N ARG A 55 1.37 16.70 -9.06
CA ARG A 55 1.20 16.58 -7.61
C ARG A 55 1.68 15.25 -7.04
N ILE A 56 2.18 14.37 -7.89
CA ILE A 56 2.55 13.01 -7.51
C ILE A 56 4.04 12.84 -7.66
N THR A 57 4.69 12.35 -6.62
CA THR A 57 6.08 11.91 -6.62
C THR A 57 6.14 10.43 -6.29
N PHE A 58 6.92 9.68 -7.05
CA PHE A 58 7.23 8.28 -6.73
C PHE A 58 8.71 8.14 -6.44
N GLU A 59 9.05 7.50 -5.34
CA GLU A 59 10.42 7.25 -4.92
C GLU A 59 10.61 5.82 -4.42
N GLN A 60 11.80 5.26 -4.64
CA GLN A 60 12.15 3.97 -4.06
C GLN A 60 12.40 4.14 -2.56
N GLY A 61 11.89 3.20 -1.76
CA GLY A 61 12.15 3.19 -0.32
C GLY A 61 11.72 1.89 0.34
N ASP A 62 12.35 1.61 1.48
CA ASP A 62 11.97 0.48 2.32
C ASP A 62 10.96 0.96 3.39
N ALA A 63 9.79 0.33 3.44
CA ALA A 63 8.77 0.65 4.42
C ALA A 63 9.23 0.42 5.88
N MET A 64 10.25 -0.43 6.09
CA MET A 64 10.86 -0.68 7.39
C MET A 64 11.96 0.33 7.76
N ASP A 65 12.39 1.17 6.80
CA ASP A 65 13.44 2.18 6.98
C ASP A 65 13.15 3.43 6.13
N LEU A 66 11.97 4.02 6.32
CA LEU A 66 11.58 5.24 5.62
C LEU A 66 12.45 6.41 6.07
N ARG A 67 12.94 7.21 5.10
CA ARG A 67 13.79 8.38 5.37
C ARG A 67 13.16 9.31 6.40
N GLY A 68 14.01 9.87 7.28
CA GLY A 68 13.56 10.68 8.41
C GLY A 68 12.92 12.01 8.00
N ASP A 69 13.30 12.55 6.83
CA ASP A 69 12.84 13.84 6.29
C ASP A 69 11.62 13.72 5.38
N LEU A 70 10.93 12.55 5.35
CA LEU A 70 9.74 12.33 4.53
C LEU A 70 8.61 13.32 4.84
N GLY A 71 8.60 13.87 6.05
CA GLY A 71 7.56 14.77 6.51
C GLY A 71 6.35 14.03 7.08
N ASN A 72 5.24 14.75 7.25
CA ASN A 72 3.99 14.19 7.74
C ASN A 72 2.81 14.60 6.84
N PHE A 73 1.79 13.76 6.82
CA PHE A 73 0.69 13.81 5.86
C PHE A 73 -0.66 13.86 6.56
N ASP A 74 -1.64 14.44 5.89
CA ASP A 74 -3.03 14.42 6.35
C ASP A 74 -3.64 13.00 6.25
N ARG A 75 -3.11 12.17 5.31
CA ARG A 75 -3.49 10.77 5.12
C ARG A 75 -2.30 9.91 4.74
N VAL A 76 -2.21 8.75 5.37
CA VAL A 76 -1.24 7.69 5.03
C VAL A 76 -2.01 6.42 4.70
N LEU A 77 -1.67 5.77 3.58
CA LEU A 77 -2.21 4.49 3.16
C LEU A 77 -1.09 3.45 3.08
N ALA A 78 -1.22 2.35 3.79
CA ALA A 78 -0.40 1.15 3.61
C ALA A 78 -1.29 -0.02 3.17
N ALA A 79 -1.33 -0.25 1.85
CA ALA A 79 -2.24 -1.21 1.25
C ALA A 79 -1.57 -2.57 1.05
N ASN A 80 -2.10 -3.61 1.72
CA ASN A 80 -1.66 -5.00 1.63
C ASN A 80 -0.14 -5.20 1.85
N LEU A 81 0.44 -4.35 2.70
CA LEU A 81 1.89 -4.25 2.89
C LEU A 81 2.37 -5.02 4.13
N LEU A 82 1.67 -4.94 5.27
CA LEU A 82 2.15 -5.44 6.56
C LEU A 82 2.60 -6.90 6.51
N CYS A 83 1.80 -7.78 5.92
CA CYS A 83 2.10 -9.21 5.82
C CYS A 83 3.14 -9.54 4.70
N ARG A 84 3.80 -8.53 4.15
CA ARG A 84 4.89 -8.64 3.17
C ARG A 84 6.21 -8.07 3.71
N LEU A 85 6.22 -7.52 4.92
CA LEU A 85 7.40 -6.98 5.57
C LEU A 85 8.07 -8.03 6.46
N ARG A 86 9.39 -8.03 6.49
CA ARG A 86 10.15 -8.90 7.39
C ARG A 86 9.93 -8.53 8.86
N GLU A 87 9.84 -7.23 9.16
CA GLU A 87 9.68 -6.67 10.50
C GLU A 87 8.57 -5.60 10.48
N PRO A 88 7.29 -6.01 10.38
CA PRO A 88 6.16 -5.07 10.20
C PRO A 88 6.00 -4.08 11.36
N ALA A 89 6.43 -4.44 12.57
CA ALA A 89 6.43 -3.54 13.73
C ALA A 89 7.27 -2.26 13.49
N LYS A 90 8.33 -2.32 12.66
CA LYS A 90 9.12 -1.12 12.32
C LYS A 90 8.29 -0.07 11.58
N LEU A 91 7.45 -0.52 10.62
CA LEU A 91 6.54 0.40 9.95
C LEU A 91 5.53 0.97 10.94
N LEU A 92 4.89 0.12 11.77
CA LEU A 92 3.89 0.57 12.75
C LEU A 92 4.48 1.61 13.71
N ALA A 93 5.70 1.41 14.21
CA ALA A 93 6.40 2.37 15.06
C ALA A 93 6.69 3.71 14.35
N ARG A 94 6.82 3.72 13.03
CA ARG A 94 7.10 4.94 12.23
C ARG A 94 5.83 5.75 11.90
N LEU A 95 4.65 5.10 11.86
CA LEU A 95 3.40 5.74 11.44
C LEU A 95 3.00 6.99 12.25
N PRO A 96 3.22 7.06 13.58
CA PRO A 96 2.90 8.27 14.35
C PRO A 96 3.59 9.54 13.85
N ASP A 97 4.81 9.42 13.30
CA ASP A 97 5.55 10.56 12.76
C ASP A 97 5.11 10.92 11.33
N LEU A 98 4.50 9.97 10.62
CA LEU A 98 4.05 10.16 9.24
C LEU A 98 2.65 10.74 9.15
N VAL A 99 1.82 10.59 10.18
CA VAL A 99 0.44 11.07 10.19
C VAL A 99 0.34 12.29 11.10
N LYS A 100 -0.12 13.42 10.55
CA LYS A 100 -0.37 14.64 11.33
C LYS A 100 -1.39 14.39 12.46
N PRO A 101 -1.32 15.10 13.60
CA PRO A 101 -2.40 15.11 14.57
C PRO A 101 -3.75 15.40 13.89
N GLY A 102 -4.77 14.58 14.18
CA GLY A 102 -6.08 14.63 13.52
C GLY A 102 -6.14 14.04 12.11
N GLY A 103 -4.99 13.63 11.54
CA GLY A 103 -4.90 12.96 10.24
C GLY A 103 -5.36 11.50 10.29
N GLU A 104 -5.45 10.87 9.13
CA GLU A 104 -5.95 9.51 8.96
C GLU A 104 -4.86 8.55 8.49
N LEU A 105 -4.82 7.38 9.12
CA LEU A 105 -4.07 6.21 8.66
C LEU A 105 -5.07 5.17 8.17
N VAL A 106 -4.86 4.66 6.96
CA VAL A 106 -5.63 3.55 6.38
C VAL A 106 -4.69 2.38 6.17
N LEU A 107 -5.00 1.25 6.78
CA LEU A 107 -4.28 -0.01 6.59
C LEU A 107 -5.21 -1.03 5.93
N THR A 108 -4.72 -1.72 4.91
CA THR A 108 -5.36 -2.93 4.42
C THR A 108 -4.41 -4.11 4.49
N THR A 109 -4.92 -5.28 4.83
CA THR A 109 -4.12 -6.51 4.85
C THR A 109 -5.02 -7.73 4.61
N PRO A 110 -4.64 -8.66 3.73
CA PRO A 110 -5.35 -9.94 3.59
C PRO A 110 -5.04 -10.90 4.76
N CYS A 111 -4.27 -10.49 5.75
CA CYS A 111 -3.87 -11.29 6.91
C CYS A 111 -3.19 -12.63 6.53
N THR A 112 -2.61 -12.70 5.34
CA THR A 112 -1.90 -13.89 4.84
C THR A 112 -0.42 -13.81 5.22
N TRP A 113 -0.14 -14.15 6.46
CA TRP A 113 1.23 -14.22 6.98
C TRP A 113 1.93 -15.45 6.43
N LEU A 114 3.01 -15.26 5.68
CA LEU A 114 3.81 -16.31 5.04
C LEU A 114 5.27 -16.17 5.44
N GLU A 115 5.91 -17.28 5.80
CA GLU A 115 7.29 -17.32 6.27
C GLU A 115 8.28 -16.76 5.23
N GLU A 116 7.98 -16.89 3.94
CA GLU A 116 8.80 -16.34 2.85
C GLU A 116 8.92 -14.81 2.90
N PHE A 117 7.93 -14.09 3.48
CA PHE A 117 7.95 -12.65 3.65
C PHE A 117 8.26 -12.24 5.07
N THR A 118 7.50 -12.77 6.03
CA THR A 118 7.58 -12.41 7.44
C THR A 118 7.98 -13.64 8.26
N PRO A 119 9.14 -13.65 8.92
CA PRO A 119 9.50 -14.73 9.81
C PRO A 119 8.42 -14.98 10.89
N PRO A 120 8.12 -16.24 11.25
CA PRO A 120 7.07 -16.56 12.23
C PRO A 120 7.22 -15.86 13.59
N ALA A 121 8.46 -15.54 13.98
CA ALA A 121 8.73 -14.80 15.22
C ALA A 121 8.18 -13.36 15.19
N ASN A 122 7.89 -12.82 14.00
CA ASN A 122 7.38 -11.46 13.78
C ASN A 122 5.89 -11.47 13.40
N TRP A 123 5.22 -12.62 13.43
CA TRP A 123 3.79 -12.70 13.21
C TRP A 123 3.02 -12.15 14.42
N PRO A 124 1.80 -11.63 14.23
CA PRO A 124 0.92 -11.27 15.33
C PRO A 124 0.77 -12.44 16.32
N ALA A 125 0.95 -12.17 17.62
CA ALA A 125 0.77 -13.19 18.66
C ALA A 125 -0.71 -13.59 18.88
N ALA A 126 -1.62 -12.76 18.38
CA ALA A 126 -3.07 -12.98 18.34
C ALA A 126 -3.56 -12.79 16.90
N ASP A 127 -4.86 -12.48 16.70
CA ASP A 127 -5.32 -12.05 15.39
C ASP A 127 -4.74 -10.66 15.01
N THR A 128 -4.72 -10.36 13.71
CA THR A 128 -4.10 -9.15 13.20
C THR A 128 -4.79 -7.87 13.70
N SER A 129 -6.12 -7.89 13.91
CA SER A 129 -6.85 -6.73 14.42
C SER A 129 -6.45 -6.41 15.87
N ALA A 130 -6.40 -7.42 16.74
CA ALA A 130 -5.97 -7.25 18.13
C ALA A 130 -4.52 -6.77 18.23
N TRP A 131 -3.64 -7.30 17.38
CA TRP A 131 -2.25 -6.85 17.31
C TRP A 131 -2.14 -5.40 16.86
N LEU A 132 -2.83 -4.98 15.79
CA LEU A 132 -2.83 -3.58 15.34
C LEU A 132 -3.33 -2.64 16.42
N LYS A 133 -4.37 -3.04 17.18
CA LYS A 133 -4.87 -2.26 18.31
C LYS A 133 -3.79 -2.08 19.38
N SER A 134 -3.09 -3.16 19.74
CA SER A 134 -2.02 -3.05 20.74
C SER A 134 -0.84 -2.18 20.30
N GLU A 135 -0.50 -2.15 19.02
CA GLU A 135 0.60 -1.34 18.48
C GLU A 135 0.24 0.13 18.27
N LEU A 136 -1.03 0.43 18.00
CA LEU A 136 -1.44 1.76 17.55
C LEU A 136 -2.22 2.57 18.59
N ASP A 137 -2.82 1.94 19.61
CA ASP A 137 -3.73 2.59 20.56
C ASP A 137 -3.14 3.79 21.31
N GLU A 138 -1.84 3.81 21.54
CA GLU A 138 -1.18 4.96 22.19
C GLU A 138 -1.27 6.23 21.35
N SER A 139 -1.15 6.08 20.03
CA SER A 139 -1.00 7.17 19.07
C SER A 139 -2.22 7.42 18.20
N PHE A 140 -3.10 6.44 18.07
CA PHE A 140 -4.23 6.46 17.16
C PHE A 140 -5.52 5.98 17.85
N GLU A 141 -6.64 6.36 17.27
CA GLU A 141 -7.98 5.88 17.59
C GLU A 141 -8.54 5.13 16.39
N LEU A 142 -8.95 3.86 16.57
CA LEU A 142 -9.61 3.09 15.52
C LEU A 142 -11.01 3.66 15.26
N THR A 143 -11.25 4.12 14.04
CA THR A 143 -12.52 4.74 13.65
C THR A 143 -13.39 3.87 12.76
N ALA A 144 -12.79 2.93 12.02
CA ALA A 144 -13.52 1.95 11.21
C ALA A 144 -12.70 0.66 11.04
N GLU A 145 -13.41 -0.47 10.98
CA GLU A 145 -12.85 -1.79 10.64
C GLU A 145 -13.91 -2.57 9.84
N HIS A 146 -13.55 -3.05 8.66
CA HIS A 146 -14.43 -3.87 7.83
C HIS A 146 -13.64 -4.67 6.80
N ASP A 147 -14.30 -5.62 6.17
CA ASP A 147 -13.75 -6.40 5.07
C ASP A 147 -13.86 -5.66 3.74
N GLU A 148 -12.78 -5.62 2.97
CA GLU A 148 -12.70 -5.00 1.65
C GLU A 148 -12.32 -6.06 0.61
N PRO A 149 -13.25 -6.56 -0.19
CA PRO A 149 -12.97 -7.54 -1.24
C PRO A 149 -12.28 -6.86 -2.43
N PHE A 150 -11.30 -7.54 -3.00
CA PHE A 150 -10.62 -7.08 -4.21
C PHE A 150 -10.25 -8.24 -5.14
N LEU A 151 -10.07 -7.91 -6.41
CA LEU A 151 -9.76 -8.85 -7.46
C LEU A 151 -8.44 -8.49 -8.13
N ILE A 152 -7.50 -9.44 -8.15
CA ILE A 152 -6.27 -9.34 -8.92
C ILE A 152 -6.41 -10.22 -10.16
N ARG A 153 -6.21 -9.64 -11.34
CA ARG A 153 -6.13 -10.41 -12.58
C ARG A 153 -4.70 -10.90 -12.77
N GLU A 154 -4.51 -12.21 -12.89
CA GLU A 154 -3.18 -12.81 -13.16
C GLU A 154 -2.97 -13.05 -14.67
N THR A 155 -4.00 -13.54 -15.36
CA THR A 155 -3.99 -13.76 -16.81
C THR A 155 -5.32 -13.30 -17.42
N ALA A 156 -5.55 -13.52 -18.71
CA ALA A 156 -6.82 -13.21 -19.34
C ALA A 156 -8.01 -13.93 -18.69
N ARG A 157 -7.79 -15.13 -18.13
CA ARG A 157 -8.84 -16.03 -17.62
C ARG A 157 -8.64 -16.45 -16.15
N LYS A 158 -7.53 -16.06 -15.50
CA LYS A 158 -7.25 -16.38 -14.10
C LYS A 158 -7.29 -15.14 -13.24
N PHE A 159 -8.03 -15.23 -12.16
CA PHE A 159 -8.22 -14.15 -11.19
C PHE A 159 -8.01 -14.69 -9.78
N GLN A 160 -7.38 -13.88 -8.93
CA GLN A 160 -7.31 -14.09 -7.51
C GLN A 160 -8.34 -13.18 -6.83
N TRP A 161 -9.33 -13.79 -6.19
CA TRP A 161 -10.26 -13.08 -5.31
C TRP A 161 -9.72 -13.12 -3.89
N THR A 162 -9.65 -11.97 -3.26
CA THR A 162 -9.11 -11.83 -1.90
C THR A 162 -10.00 -10.87 -1.11
N VAL A 163 -10.10 -11.08 0.20
CA VAL A 163 -10.75 -10.16 1.13
C VAL A 163 -9.67 -9.62 2.06
N ALA A 164 -9.46 -8.32 2.05
CA ALA A 164 -8.56 -7.67 2.98
C ALA A 164 -9.35 -7.10 4.17
N MET A 165 -8.82 -7.24 5.37
CA MET A 165 -9.24 -6.43 6.50
C MET A 165 -8.78 -5.00 6.25
N LEU A 166 -9.70 -4.04 6.28
CA LEU A 166 -9.43 -2.61 6.21
C LEU A 166 -9.66 -1.98 7.56
N THR A 167 -8.69 -1.19 8.04
CA THR A 167 -8.81 -0.41 9.27
C THR A 167 -8.50 1.05 9.01
N VAL A 168 -9.27 1.95 9.60
CA VAL A 168 -9.06 3.40 9.55
C VAL A 168 -8.81 3.91 10.96
N TRP A 169 -7.76 4.68 11.09
CA TRP A 169 -7.27 5.19 12.37
C TRP A 169 -7.12 6.71 12.29
N ARG A 170 -7.51 7.40 13.35
CA ARG A 170 -7.30 8.83 13.51
C ARG A 170 -6.12 9.07 14.44
N ARG A 171 -5.17 9.89 14.02
CA ARG A 171 -4.03 10.31 14.87
C ARG A 171 -4.53 11.20 16.00
N ARG A 172 -4.17 10.87 17.23
CA ARG A 172 -4.49 11.67 18.43
C ARG A 172 -3.69 12.96 18.49
#